data_31be96b324b65a202086c8cedfc3660a
#
_entry.id   31be96b324b65a202086c8cedfc3660a
#
_cell.length_a   1.000
_cell.length_b   1.000
_cell.length_c   1.000
_cell.angle_alpha   90.00
_cell.angle_beta   90.00
_cell.angle_gamma   90.00
#
_symmetry.space_group_name_H-M   'P 1'
#
loop_
_entity.id
_entity.type
_entity.pdbx_description
1 polymer ?
#
loop_
_entity_poly.entity_id
_entity_poly.type
_entity_poly.pdbx_seq_one_letter_code
_entity_poly.pdbx_strand_id
1 'polypeptide(L)'
;LAVCLMKKRNFQKEDFASFHPGGSLGKQLFIKVDDLLRKENLPIVSRETKLKDAIVQMSEGRLGNVIITDQDNKIIGFLSDGDLRRALMNDDFSLDCAVEKIATINPKTLKNKELLASDALQVIEDYKIQLLIVTDENDRLVGVLHIHDLIQAGIK
;
A
#
# COMPACT_ATOMS: atom_id res chain seq x y z
N LEU A 1 6.83 -14.08 39.16
CA LEU A 1 8.22 -13.68 39.38
C LEU A 1 8.85 -13.10 38.12
N ALA A 2 8.71 -13.76 36.99
CA ALA A 2 9.29 -13.29 35.73
C ALA A 2 8.72 -11.92 35.33
N VAL A 3 7.42 -11.72 35.51
CA VAL A 3 6.75 -10.45 35.19
C VAL A 3 7.28 -9.33 36.07
N CYS A 4 7.48 -9.59 37.36
CA CYS A 4 8.02 -8.60 38.30
C CYS A 4 9.45 -8.20 37.92
N LEU A 5 10.27 -9.15 37.51
CA LEU A 5 11.65 -8.89 37.09
C LEU A 5 11.69 -8.03 35.82
N MET A 6 10.82 -8.27 34.88
CA MET A 6 10.71 -7.47 33.66
C MET A 6 10.37 -6.02 33.98
N LYS A 7 9.42 -5.79 34.89
CA LYS A 7 9.02 -4.45 35.30
C LYS A 7 10.16 -3.72 36.03
N LYS A 8 10.88 -4.41 36.88
CA LYS A 8 11.99 -3.81 37.64
C LYS A 8 13.15 -3.42 36.73
N ARG A 9 13.36 -4.14 35.65
CA ARG A 9 14.46 -3.89 34.71
C ARG A 9 14.06 -2.98 33.57
N ASN A 10 12.87 -2.41 33.58
CA ASN A 10 12.35 -1.58 32.47
C ASN A 10 12.47 -2.33 31.14
N PHE A 11 11.98 -3.55 31.12
CA PHE A 11 12.02 -4.39 29.92
C PHE A 11 11.33 -3.66 28.75
N GLN A 12 12.08 -3.46 27.67
CA GLN A 12 11.61 -2.70 26.51
C GLN A 12 11.21 -3.63 25.36
N LYS A 13 10.44 -3.10 24.42
CA LYS A 13 10.06 -3.84 23.22
C LYS A 13 11.30 -4.31 22.44
N GLU A 14 12.31 -3.45 22.38
CA GLU A 14 13.58 -3.75 21.71
C GLU A 14 14.29 -4.93 22.36
N ASP A 15 14.29 -4.99 23.67
CA ASP A 15 14.90 -6.09 24.42
C ASP A 15 14.17 -7.41 24.13
N PHE A 16 12.86 -7.38 24.10
CA PHE A 16 12.06 -8.55 23.77
C PHE A 16 12.35 -9.05 22.36
N ALA A 17 12.43 -8.16 21.39
CA ALA A 17 12.70 -8.51 20.00
C ALA A 17 14.12 -9.07 19.82
N SER A 18 15.08 -8.61 20.64
CA SER A 18 16.44 -9.15 20.63
C SER A 18 16.49 -10.62 21.05
N PHE A 19 15.64 -11.02 21.98
CA PHE A 19 15.54 -12.41 22.43
C PHE A 19 14.79 -13.29 21.45
N HIS A 20 13.96 -12.72 20.59
CA HIS A 20 13.13 -13.44 19.63
C HIS A 20 13.36 -12.96 18.19
N PRO A 21 14.63 -12.90 17.73
CA PRO A 21 14.92 -12.44 16.38
C PRO A 21 14.29 -13.37 15.34
N GLY A 22 13.64 -12.79 14.35
CA GLY A 22 12.95 -13.54 13.31
C GLY A 22 11.56 -14.04 13.69
N GLY A 23 11.13 -13.88 14.94
CA GLY A 23 9.77 -14.20 15.35
C GLY A 23 8.76 -13.14 14.86
N SER A 24 7.49 -13.53 14.71
CA SER A 24 6.45 -12.61 14.23
C SER A 24 6.27 -11.40 15.15
N LEU A 25 6.38 -11.59 16.46
CA LEU A 25 6.26 -10.49 17.41
C LEU A 25 7.41 -9.49 17.25
N GLY A 26 8.64 -9.98 17.05
CA GLY A 26 9.78 -9.11 16.80
C GLY A 26 9.60 -8.29 15.54
N LYS A 27 9.11 -8.91 14.47
CA LYS A 27 8.83 -8.21 13.21
C LYS A 27 7.77 -7.16 13.38
N GLN A 28 6.71 -7.43 14.16
CA GLN A 28 5.65 -6.45 14.43
C GLN A 28 6.15 -5.24 15.19
N LEU A 29 7.19 -5.39 16.01
CA LEU A 29 7.72 -4.30 16.83
C LEU A 29 8.72 -3.41 16.10
N PHE A 30 9.36 -3.92 15.03
CA PHE A 30 10.48 -3.21 14.40
C PHE A 30 10.30 -2.89 12.94
N ILE A 31 9.56 -3.70 12.19
CA ILE A 31 9.43 -3.46 10.74
C ILE A 31 8.55 -2.25 10.49
N LYS A 32 9.09 -1.28 9.77
CA LYS A 32 8.38 -0.08 9.35
C LYS A 32 7.86 -0.24 7.94
N VAL A 33 6.90 0.59 7.58
CA VAL A 33 6.36 0.65 6.22
C VAL A 33 7.48 0.80 5.20
N ASP A 34 8.45 1.69 5.47
CA ASP A 34 9.57 1.94 4.55
C ASP A 34 10.38 0.69 4.25
N ASP A 35 10.46 -0.25 5.19
CA ASP A 35 11.22 -1.51 5.01
C ASP A 35 10.56 -2.45 4.00
N LEU A 36 9.25 -2.35 3.81
CA LEU A 36 8.47 -3.23 2.95
C LEU A 36 7.92 -2.53 1.71
N LEU A 37 8.19 -1.25 1.58
CA LEU A 37 7.62 -0.41 0.54
C LEU A 37 8.20 -0.77 -0.84
N ARG A 38 7.33 -0.99 -1.82
CA ARG A 38 7.75 -1.16 -3.21
C ARG A 38 7.90 0.21 -3.84
N LYS A 39 9.09 0.51 -4.35
CA LYS A 39 9.42 1.82 -4.93
C LYS A 39 9.72 1.77 -6.42
N GLU A 40 9.98 0.58 -6.94
CA GLU A 40 10.37 0.40 -8.34
C GLU A 40 9.33 -0.41 -9.12
N ASN A 41 9.30 -0.19 -10.43
CA ASN A 41 8.41 -0.92 -11.34
C ASN A 41 6.94 -0.80 -10.96
N LEU A 42 6.55 0.38 -10.48
CA LEU A 42 5.18 0.64 -10.08
C LEU A 42 4.30 0.85 -11.32
N PRO A 43 3.05 0.34 -11.31
CA PRO A 43 2.12 0.56 -12.42
C PRO A 43 1.54 1.96 -12.37
N ILE A 44 2.23 2.91 -12.99
CA ILE A 44 1.88 4.33 -12.97
C ILE A 44 1.47 4.77 -14.38
N VAL A 45 0.36 5.50 -14.46
CA VAL A 45 -0.13 6.06 -15.72
C VAL A 45 -0.57 7.51 -15.51
N SER A 46 -0.74 8.26 -16.62
CA SER A 46 -1.29 9.61 -16.57
C SER A 46 -2.83 9.56 -16.62
N ARG A 47 -3.48 10.68 -16.32
CA ARG A 47 -4.94 10.75 -16.30
C ARG A 47 -5.56 10.54 -17.69
N GLU A 48 -4.83 10.90 -18.74
CA GLU A 48 -5.30 10.79 -20.12
C GLU A 48 -5.03 9.40 -20.73
N THR A 49 -4.31 8.53 -20.05
CA THR A 49 -4.02 7.19 -20.53
C THR A 49 -5.32 6.46 -20.83
N LYS A 50 -5.37 5.79 -21.97
CA LYS A 50 -6.56 5.00 -22.34
C LYS A 50 -6.69 3.80 -21.41
N LEU A 51 -7.92 3.44 -21.10
CA LEU A 51 -8.19 2.32 -20.20
C LEU A 51 -7.50 1.04 -20.63
N LYS A 52 -7.47 0.74 -21.94
CA LYS A 52 -6.81 -0.46 -22.46
C LYS A 52 -5.31 -0.50 -22.12
N ASP A 53 -4.64 0.66 -22.18
CA ASP A 53 -3.21 0.75 -21.86
C ASP A 53 -3.00 0.64 -20.34
N ALA A 54 -3.91 1.19 -19.55
CA ALA A 54 -3.86 1.04 -18.10
C ALA A 54 -4.02 -0.42 -17.68
N ILE A 55 -4.88 -1.17 -18.34
CA ILE A 55 -5.07 -2.60 -18.07
C ILE A 55 -3.79 -3.39 -18.34
N VAL A 56 -3.06 -3.05 -19.40
CA VAL A 56 -1.75 -3.66 -19.69
C VAL A 56 -0.78 -3.40 -18.53
N GLN A 57 -0.75 -2.16 -18.03
CA GLN A 57 0.10 -1.80 -16.89
C GLN A 57 -0.31 -2.56 -15.61
N MET A 58 -1.60 -2.77 -15.40
CA MET A 58 -2.08 -3.57 -14.26
C MET A 58 -1.51 -4.99 -14.31
N SER A 59 -1.52 -5.59 -15.50
CA SER A 59 -1.03 -6.95 -15.69
C SER A 59 0.48 -7.04 -15.53
N GLU A 60 1.21 -6.08 -16.08
CA GLU A 60 2.68 -6.06 -16.00
C GLU A 60 3.17 -5.80 -14.57
N GLY A 61 2.47 -4.93 -13.83
CA GLY A 61 2.82 -4.62 -12.44
C GLY A 61 2.49 -5.73 -11.45
N ARG A 62 1.64 -6.67 -11.84
CA ARG A 62 1.22 -7.82 -11.01
C ARG A 62 0.60 -7.45 -9.66
N LEU A 63 0.17 -6.21 -9.51
CA LEU A 63 -0.48 -5.74 -8.27
C LEU A 63 -2.00 -5.69 -8.41
N GLY A 64 -2.52 -5.86 -9.63
CA GLY A 64 -3.95 -5.76 -9.88
C GLY A 64 -4.50 -4.35 -9.79
N ASN A 65 -3.62 -3.34 -9.84
CA ASN A 65 -3.96 -1.94 -9.64
C ASN A 65 -3.08 -1.06 -10.51
N VAL A 66 -3.56 0.16 -10.78
CA VAL A 66 -2.81 1.19 -11.48
C VAL A 66 -2.95 2.49 -10.71
N ILE A 67 -1.85 3.22 -10.58
CA ILE A 67 -1.80 4.51 -9.90
C ILE A 67 -1.77 5.60 -10.95
N ILE A 68 -2.63 6.61 -10.80
CA ILE A 68 -2.69 7.75 -11.71
C ILE A 68 -1.99 8.92 -11.03
N THR A 69 -0.98 9.47 -11.69
CA THR A 69 -0.22 10.62 -11.19
C THR A 69 -0.25 11.75 -12.21
N ASP A 70 0.01 12.97 -11.72
CA ASP A 70 0.20 14.12 -12.60
C ASP A 70 1.68 14.28 -12.98
N GLN A 71 2.02 15.39 -13.63
CA GLN A 71 3.38 15.67 -14.09
C GLN A 71 4.38 15.83 -12.95
N ASP A 72 3.90 16.21 -11.76
CA ASP A 72 4.72 16.38 -10.56
C ASP A 72 4.78 15.11 -9.71
N ASN A 73 4.29 13.99 -10.24
CA ASN A 73 4.24 12.70 -9.54
C ASN A 73 3.28 12.72 -8.34
N LYS A 74 2.33 13.63 -8.32
CA LYS A 74 1.29 13.68 -7.29
C LYS A 74 0.17 12.71 -7.61
N ILE A 75 -0.38 12.09 -6.57
CA ILE A 75 -1.45 11.12 -6.73
C ILE A 75 -2.75 11.83 -7.14
N ILE A 76 -3.32 11.40 -8.26
CA ILE A 76 -4.62 11.86 -8.73
C ILE A 76 -5.69 10.82 -8.45
N GLY A 77 -5.38 9.56 -8.73
CA GLY A 77 -6.37 8.51 -8.65
C GLY A 77 -5.75 7.12 -8.61
N PHE A 78 -6.64 6.14 -8.56
CA PHE A 78 -6.26 4.75 -8.38
C PHE A 78 -7.31 3.88 -9.07
N LEU A 79 -6.85 2.98 -9.94
CA LEU A 79 -7.74 2.04 -10.62
C LEU A 79 -7.49 0.65 -10.08
N SER A 80 -8.51 0.08 -9.46
CA SER A 80 -8.48 -1.30 -8.97
C SER A 80 -9.24 -2.23 -9.89
N ASP A 81 -9.05 -3.54 -9.68
CA ASP A 81 -9.84 -4.57 -10.35
C ASP A 81 -11.35 -4.36 -10.12
N GLY A 82 -11.71 -3.95 -8.89
CA GLY A 82 -13.10 -3.67 -8.56
C GLY A 82 -13.68 -2.52 -9.36
N ASP A 83 -12.90 -1.45 -9.55
CA ASP A 83 -13.32 -0.32 -10.37
C ASP A 83 -13.58 -0.76 -11.81
N LEU A 84 -12.69 -1.60 -12.34
CA LEU A 84 -12.81 -2.12 -13.70
C LEU A 84 -14.06 -2.99 -13.86
N ARG A 85 -14.31 -3.88 -12.89
CA ARG A 85 -15.51 -4.74 -12.92
C ARG A 85 -16.78 -3.92 -12.90
N ARG A 86 -16.83 -2.88 -12.06
CA ARG A 86 -18.00 -2.00 -12.00
C ARG A 86 -18.20 -1.25 -13.32
N ALA A 87 -17.10 -0.82 -13.94
CA ALA A 87 -17.16 -0.11 -15.22
C ALA A 87 -17.71 -1.01 -16.35
N LEU A 88 -17.36 -2.31 -16.32
CA LEU A 88 -17.85 -3.27 -17.31
C LEU A 88 -19.36 -3.42 -17.30
N MET A 89 -20.00 -3.09 -16.19
CA MET A 89 -21.46 -3.18 -16.05
C MET A 89 -22.20 -1.99 -16.66
N ASN A 90 -21.48 -0.95 -17.07
CA ASN A 90 -22.07 0.24 -17.69
C ASN A 90 -22.18 0.04 -19.20
N ASP A 91 -23.32 0.46 -19.77
CA ASP A 91 -23.56 0.38 -21.22
C ASP A 91 -22.59 1.26 -22.01
N ASP A 92 -22.10 2.32 -21.41
CA ASP A 92 -21.17 3.28 -22.03
C ASP A 92 -19.71 2.88 -21.87
N PHE A 93 -19.43 1.67 -21.41
CA PHE A 93 -18.07 1.20 -21.21
C PHE A 93 -17.29 1.22 -22.51
N SER A 94 -16.07 1.79 -22.47
CA SER A 94 -15.15 1.83 -23.60
C SER A 94 -13.71 1.65 -23.14
N LEU A 95 -12.97 0.83 -23.82
CA LEU A 95 -11.53 0.65 -23.58
C LEU A 95 -10.71 1.85 -24.05
N ASP A 96 -11.29 2.70 -24.87
CA ASP A 96 -10.63 3.90 -25.39
C ASP A 96 -10.85 5.15 -24.53
N CYS A 97 -11.64 5.05 -23.46
CA CYS A 97 -11.87 6.19 -22.57
C CYS A 97 -10.60 6.46 -21.71
N ALA A 98 -10.50 7.69 -21.19
CA ALA A 98 -9.42 8.03 -20.28
C ALA A 98 -9.61 7.28 -18.96
N VAL A 99 -8.51 6.78 -18.39
CA VAL A 99 -8.52 5.97 -17.18
C VAL A 99 -9.14 6.73 -16.00
N GLU A 100 -8.99 8.05 -15.94
CA GLU A 100 -9.53 8.86 -14.83
C GLU A 100 -11.06 8.79 -14.71
N LYS A 101 -11.76 8.50 -15.82
CA LYS A 101 -13.23 8.40 -15.81
C LYS A 101 -13.75 7.22 -15.00
N ILE A 102 -12.94 6.20 -14.85
CA ILE A 102 -13.32 4.94 -14.19
C ILE A 102 -12.65 4.82 -12.82
N ALA A 103 -11.48 5.43 -12.67
CA ALA A 103 -10.67 5.32 -11.45
C ALA A 103 -11.31 6.01 -10.25
N THR A 104 -10.94 5.54 -9.08
CA THR A 104 -11.25 6.23 -7.83
C THR A 104 -10.35 7.45 -7.70
N ILE A 105 -10.96 8.63 -7.59
CA ILE A 105 -10.23 9.89 -7.43
C ILE A 105 -10.00 10.15 -5.93
N ASN A 106 -8.86 10.72 -5.60
CA ASN A 106 -8.42 10.97 -4.22
C ASN A 106 -8.45 9.70 -3.37
N PRO A 107 -7.68 8.66 -3.75
CA PRO A 107 -7.64 7.41 -3.00
C PRO A 107 -7.02 7.61 -1.62
N LYS A 108 -7.25 6.65 -0.72
CA LYS A 108 -6.62 6.67 0.59
C LYS A 108 -5.11 6.52 0.44
N THR A 109 -4.36 7.44 1.04
CA THR A 109 -2.89 7.42 1.03
C THR A 109 -2.35 7.49 2.46
N LEU A 110 -1.11 7.06 2.61
CA LEU A 110 -0.37 7.16 3.87
C LEU A 110 0.83 8.07 3.67
N LYS A 111 0.97 9.10 4.49
CA LYS A 111 2.10 10.05 4.36
C LYS A 111 3.29 9.68 5.23
N ASN A 112 3.13 8.79 6.19
CA ASN A 112 4.18 8.46 7.15
C ASN A 112 4.78 7.08 6.87
N LYS A 113 5.88 7.04 6.11
CA LYS A 113 6.59 5.78 5.83
C LYS A 113 7.31 5.21 7.05
N GLU A 114 7.47 6.00 8.10
CA GLU A 114 8.09 5.57 9.35
C GLU A 114 7.11 4.83 10.27
N LEU A 115 5.85 4.77 9.89
CA LEU A 115 4.84 4.01 10.63
C LEU A 115 5.23 2.53 10.68
N LEU A 116 4.87 1.85 11.76
CA LEU A 116 5.09 0.42 11.86
C LEU A 116 4.23 -0.34 10.84
N ALA A 117 4.78 -1.40 10.29
CA ALA A 117 4.06 -2.21 9.31
C ALA A 117 2.77 -2.79 9.89
N SER A 118 2.75 -3.13 11.18
CA SER A 118 1.55 -3.63 11.85
C SER A 118 0.43 -2.58 11.88
N ASP A 119 0.79 -1.31 12.07
CA ASP A 119 -0.18 -0.22 12.07
C ASP A 119 -0.72 0.03 10.66
N ALA A 120 0.14 -0.11 9.65
CA ALA A 120 -0.28 -0.01 8.25
C ALA A 120 -1.25 -1.14 7.87
N LEU A 121 -1.01 -2.35 8.38
CA LEU A 121 -1.92 -3.47 8.16
C LEU A 121 -3.31 -3.15 8.73
N GLN A 122 -3.35 -2.51 9.91
CA GLN A 122 -4.61 -2.10 10.50
C GLN A 122 -5.36 -1.11 9.60
N VAL A 123 -4.64 -0.16 9.00
CA VAL A 123 -5.25 0.78 8.04
C VAL A 123 -5.83 0.04 6.85
N ILE A 124 -5.07 -0.93 6.30
CA ILE A 124 -5.52 -1.74 5.17
C ILE A 124 -6.80 -2.50 5.51
N GLU A 125 -6.86 -3.09 6.70
CA GLU A 125 -8.02 -3.82 7.16
C GLU A 125 -9.23 -2.91 7.42
N ASP A 126 -9.01 -1.76 8.05
CA ASP A 126 -10.07 -0.81 8.37
C ASP A 126 -10.74 -0.24 7.12
N TYR A 127 -9.95 0.04 6.09
CA TYR A 127 -10.46 0.59 4.83
C TYR A 127 -10.80 -0.49 3.80
N LYS A 128 -10.58 -1.77 4.13
CA LYS A 128 -10.87 -2.91 3.25
C LYS A 128 -10.21 -2.78 1.88
N ILE A 129 -8.97 -2.34 1.87
CA ILE A 129 -8.16 -2.19 0.68
C ILE A 129 -7.08 -3.28 0.65
N GLN A 130 -6.47 -3.52 -0.50
CA GLN A 130 -5.38 -4.49 -0.65
C GLN A 130 -4.03 -3.82 -0.83
N LEU A 131 -4.05 -2.58 -1.30
CA LEU A 131 -2.85 -1.82 -1.60
C LEU A 131 -2.96 -0.44 -0.96
N LEU A 132 -1.92 -0.05 -0.24
CA LEU A 132 -1.84 1.27 0.38
C LEU A 132 -0.79 2.09 -0.37
N ILE A 133 -1.20 3.24 -0.87
CA ILE A 133 -0.31 4.18 -1.56
C ILE A 133 0.37 5.03 -0.51
N VAL A 134 1.70 5.11 -0.57
CA VAL A 134 2.49 5.92 0.36
C VAL A 134 3.03 7.14 -0.39
N THR A 135 2.77 8.31 0.17
CA THR A 135 3.18 9.59 -0.41
C THR A 135 4.07 10.36 0.57
N ASP A 136 4.74 11.39 0.05
CA ASP A 136 5.45 12.34 0.89
C ASP A 136 4.48 13.45 1.36
N GLU A 137 5.01 14.47 2.01
CA GLU A 137 4.21 15.58 2.54
C GLU A 137 3.55 16.41 1.44
N ASN A 138 4.08 16.34 0.21
CA ASN A 138 3.57 17.06 -0.94
C ASN A 138 2.63 16.21 -1.80
N ASP A 139 2.17 15.08 -1.28
CA ASP A 139 1.29 14.11 -1.98
C ASP A 139 1.95 13.45 -3.19
N ARG A 140 3.27 13.46 -3.27
CA ARG A 140 4.01 12.78 -4.32
C ARG A 140 4.17 11.30 -3.97
N LEU A 141 4.08 10.46 -4.98
CA LEU A 141 4.22 9.02 -4.79
C LEU A 141 5.62 8.65 -4.32
N VAL A 142 5.70 7.97 -3.17
CA VAL A 142 6.94 7.37 -2.65
C VAL A 142 7.00 5.89 -3.00
N GLY A 143 5.89 5.20 -2.82
CA GLY A 143 5.82 3.78 -3.11
C GLY A 143 4.47 3.21 -2.72
N VAL A 144 4.37 1.89 -2.79
CA VAL A 144 3.14 1.18 -2.43
C VAL A 144 3.43 0.03 -1.47
N LEU A 145 2.45 -0.27 -0.64
CA LEU A 145 2.51 -1.38 0.31
C LEU A 145 1.34 -2.30 0.03
N HIS A 146 1.64 -3.53 -0.43
CA HIS A 146 0.62 -4.52 -0.72
C HIS A 146 0.42 -5.43 0.49
N ILE A 147 -0.84 -5.84 0.74
CA ILE A 147 -1.16 -6.70 1.87
C ILE A 147 -0.35 -8.00 1.86
N HIS A 148 -0.07 -8.55 0.68
CA HIS A 148 0.75 -9.77 0.57
C HIS A 148 2.17 -9.58 1.06
N ASP A 149 2.74 -8.39 0.87
CA ASP A 149 4.09 -8.09 1.36
C ASP A 149 4.13 -8.08 2.88
N LEU A 150 3.07 -7.58 3.51
CA LEU A 150 2.93 -7.61 4.96
C LEU A 150 2.81 -9.04 5.48
N ILE A 151 1.97 -9.82 4.84
CA ILE A 151 1.75 -11.22 5.24
C ILE A 151 3.04 -12.04 5.09
N GLN A 152 3.75 -11.88 3.98
CA GLN A 152 5.02 -12.58 3.73
C GLN A 152 6.10 -12.18 4.74
N ALA A 153 6.06 -10.96 5.23
CA ALA A 153 6.99 -10.48 6.25
C ALA A 153 6.61 -10.96 7.65
N GLY A 154 5.50 -11.65 7.81
CA GLY A 154 5.04 -12.17 9.09
C GLY A 154 4.26 -11.16 9.93
N ILE A 155 3.76 -10.10 9.33
CA ILE A 155 2.94 -9.11 10.02
C ILE A 155 1.50 -9.62 10.14
N LYS A 156 0.93 -9.49 11.33
CA LYS A 156 -0.44 -9.95 11.60
C LYS A 156 -1.29 -8.85 12.22
#